data_6fbf8d445fc475b1497d0d7f8309e303
#
_entry.id   6fbf8d445fc475b1497d0d7f8309e303
#
_cell.length_a   1.000
_cell.length_b   1.000
_cell.length_c   1.000
_cell.angle_alpha   90.00
_cell.angle_beta   90.00
_cell.angle_gamma   90.00
#
_symmetry.space_group_name_H-M   'P 1'
#
loop_
_entity.id
_entity.type
_entity.pdbx_description
1 polymer ?
#
loop_
_entity_poly.entity_id
_entity_poly.type
_entity_poly.pdbx_seq_one_letter_code
_entity_poly.pdbx_strand_id
1 'polypeptide(L)'
;MILGDFIKDWGGLILSSLGIIGGIWAYIRHDKKLKIQEIRLNEFQIKQFEKEENKEKMADMKCNVIRGNKGSAKIRFVNAGKSDALNVRIKILTPENKMKSILHDAEWGPYKVINPQLYREEKLALCVGYPDTIDIQITWNDEYQDDRTVFLSVPL
;
A
#
# COMPACT_ATOMS: atom_id res chain seq x y z
N MET A 1 30.31 19.72 -69.33
CA MET A 1 31.53 19.05 -68.83
C MET A 1 32.05 19.54 -67.50
N ILE A 2 31.49 20.57 -66.92
CA ILE A 2 31.98 21.16 -65.62
C ILE A 2 31.29 20.55 -64.39
N LEU A 3 30.06 20.03 -64.47
CA LEU A 3 29.29 19.52 -63.35
C LEU A 3 29.74 18.10 -62.90
N GLY A 4 30.20 17.29 -63.85
CA GLY A 4 30.67 15.91 -63.59
C GLY A 4 32.03 15.87 -62.89
N ASP A 5 32.92 16.79 -63.19
CA ASP A 5 34.22 16.88 -62.57
C ASP A 5 34.13 17.46 -61.14
N PHE A 6 33.24 18.44 -60.94
CA PHE A 6 32.93 18.98 -59.58
C PHE A 6 32.36 17.92 -58.64
N ILE A 7 31.49 17.07 -59.16
CA ILE A 7 30.90 15.96 -58.33
C ILE A 7 31.95 14.90 -58.00
N LYS A 8 32.92 14.64 -58.89
CA LYS A 8 34.00 13.70 -58.63
C LYS A 8 34.98 14.21 -57.56
N ASP A 9 35.35 15.48 -57.58
CA ASP A 9 36.33 16.03 -56.71
C ASP A 9 35.79 16.43 -55.33
N TRP A 10 34.52 16.86 -55.26
CA TRP A 10 33.90 17.35 -54.01
C TRP A 10 32.83 16.44 -53.43
N GLY A 11 32.33 15.48 -54.18
CA GLY A 11 31.25 14.60 -53.79
C GLY A 11 31.59 13.78 -52.53
N GLY A 12 32.84 13.33 -52.44
CA GLY A 12 33.31 12.57 -51.24
C GLY A 12 33.39 13.42 -49.99
N LEU A 13 33.80 14.69 -50.12
CA LEU A 13 33.90 15.63 -48.99
C LEU A 13 32.50 16.06 -48.52
N ILE A 14 31.57 16.26 -49.40
CA ILE A 14 30.17 16.60 -49.06
C ILE A 14 29.50 15.44 -48.38
N LEU A 15 29.68 14.21 -48.87
CA LEU A 15 29.08 13.00 -48.27
C LEU A 15 29.66 12.72 -46.87
N SER A 16 30.97 12.88 -46.68
CA SER A 16 31.59 12.68 -45.37
C SER A 16 31.18 13.74 -44.34
N SER A 17 31.04 15.00 -44.78
CA SER A 17 30.59 16.08 -43.90
C SER A 17 29.14 15.90 -43.46
N LEU A 18 28.24 15.45 -44.35
CA LEU A 18 26.85 15.10 -44.04
C LEU A 18 26.76 13.91 -43.07
N GLY A 19 27.64 12.91 -43.25
CA GLY A 19 27.76 11.77 -42.33
C GLY A 19 28.16 12.18 -40.91
N ILE A 20 29.16 13.07 -40.78
CA ILE A 20 29.62 13.59 -39.49
C ILE A 20 28.52 14.42 -38.81
N ILE A 21 27.88 15.34 -39.52
CA ILE A 21 26.78 16.17 -38.99
C ILE A 21 25.61 15.30 -38.56
N GLY A 22 25.20 14.32 -39.39
CA GLY A 22 24.15 13.36 -39.05
C GLY A 22 24.48 12.52 -37.84
N GLY A 23 25.73 12.06 -37.72
CA GLY A 23 26.19 11.30 -36.55
C GLY A 23 26.16 12.13 -35.25
N ILE A 24 26.64 13.36 -35.28
CA ILE A 24 26.61 14.27 -34.12
C ILE A 24 25.15 14.55 -33.71
N TRP A 25 24.28 14.83 -34.66
CA TRP A 25 22.89 15.09 -34.39
C TRP A 25 22.17 13.87 -33.79
N ALA A 26 22.41 12.68 -34.35
CA ALA A 26 21.88 11.44 -33.82
C ALA A 26 22.39 11.16 -32.40
N TYR A 27 23.67 11.40 -32.13
CA TYR A 27 24.26 11.25 -30.80
C TYR A 27 23.62 12.19 -29.78
N ILE A 28 23.47 13.47 -30.08
CA ILE A 28 22.85 14.46 -29.17
C ILE A 28 21.39 14.07 -28.90
N ARG A 29 20.66 13.63 -29.92
CA ARG A 29 19.27 13.21 -29.77
C ARG A 29 19.14 11.94 -28.90
N HIS A 30 20.07 11.00 -29.06
CA HIS A 30 20.12 9.77 -28.27
C HIS A 30 20.46 10.06 -26.81
N ASP A 31 21.48 10.90 -26.55
CA ASP A 31 21.89 11.31 -25.21
C ASP A 31 20.74 12.01 -24.42
N LYS A 32 20.01 12.89 -25.08
CA LYS A 32 18.80 13.51 -24.48
C LYS A 32 17.74 12.50 -24.09
N LYS A 33 17.50 11.47 -24.91
CA LYS A 33 16.53 10.41 -24.59
C LYS A 33 16.98 9.58 -23.39
N LEU A 34 18.27 9.22 -23.35
CA LEU A 34 18.83 8.47 -22.21
C LEU A 34 18.70 9.26 -20.90
N LYS A 35 19.08 10.54 -20.89
CA LYS A 35 18.92 11.40 -19.70
C LYS A 35 17.49 11.49 -19.20
N ILE A 36 16.52 11.60 -20.10
CA ILE A 36 15.10 11.63 -19.74
C ILE A 36 14.67 10.28 -19.11
N GLN A 37 15.17 9.17 -19.66
CA GLN A 37 14.87 7.84 -19.10
C GLN A 37 15.50 7.63 -17.73
N GLU A 38 16.75 8.06 -17.55
CA GLU A 38 17.44 8.03 -16.25
C GLU A 38 16.70 8.85 -15.19
N ILE A 39 16.29 10.07 -15.53
CA ILE A 39 15.49 10.91 -14.60
C ILE A 39 14.20 10.21 -14.19
N ARG A 40 13.46 9.67 -15.14
CA ARG A 40 12.21 8.94 -14.85
C ARG A 40 12.43 7.69 -13.99
N LEU A 41 13.52 6.96 -14.26
CA LEU A 41 13.88 5.78 -13.48
C LEU A 41 14.23 6.17 -12.05
N ASN A 42 15.03 7.21 -11.86
CA ASN A 42 15.38 7.72 -10.54
C ASN A 42 14.16 8.21 -9.77
N GLU A 43 13.26 8.98 -10.41
CA GLU A 43 12.01 9.40 -9.80
C GLU A 43 11.12 8.21 -9.38
N PHE A 44 11.06 7.19 -10.23
CA PHE A 44 10.31 5.97 -9.91
C PHE A 44 10.93 5.23 -8.72
N GLN A 45 12.25 5.10 -8.68
CA GLN A 45 12.97 4.47 -7.57
C GLN A 45 12.75 5.24 -6.25
N ILE A 46 12.87 6.56 -6.26
CA ILE A 46 12.62 7.40 -5.08
C ILE A 46 11.19 7.17 -4.56
N LYS A 47 10.19 7.22 -5.44
CA LYS A 47 8.80 6.95 -5.05
C LYS A 47 8.58 5.54 -4.49
N GLN A 48 9.32 4.54 -4.98
CA GLN A 48 9.24 3.19 -4.44
C GLN A 48 9.87 3.12 -3.04
N PHE A 49 11.03 3.74 -2.83
CA PHE A 49 11.66 3.81 -1.51
C PHE A 49 10.79 4.54 -0.48
N GLU A 50 10.22 5.68 -0.82
CA GLU A 50 9.31 6.41 0.04
C GLU A 50 8.07 5.57 0.40
N LYS A 51 7.53 4.84 -0.58
CA LYS A 51 6.38 3.95 -0.35
C LYS A 51 6.72 2.77 0.55
N GLU A 52 7.91 2.20 0.42
CA GLU A 52 8.38 1.12 1.28
C GLU A 52 8.67 1.61 2.70
N GLU A 53 9.34 2.74 2.84
CA GLU A 53 9.60 3.38 4.13
C GLU A 53 8.29 3.71 4.87
N ASN A 54 7.32 4.28 4.16
CA ASN A 54 6.00 4.54 4.75
C ASN A 54 5.30 3.26 5.19
N LYS A 55 5.39 2.17 4.42
CA LYS A 55 4.81 0.87 4.82
C LYS A 55 5.46 0.30 6.07
N GLU A 56 6.74 0.56 6.30
CA GLU A 56 7.42 0.13 7.52
C GLU A 56 6.94 0.84 8.78
N LYS A 57 6.51 2.09 8.62
CA LYS A 57 5.96 2.92 9.69
C LYS A 57 4.46 2.70 9.94
N MET A 58 3.80 1.89 9.10
CA MET A 58 2.36 1.67 9.18
C MET A 58 2.01 0.38 9.92
N ALA A 59 1.10 0.49 10.88
CA ALA A 59 0.32 -0.64 11.38
C ALA A 59 -0.85 -0.92 10.42
N ASP A 60 -1.26 -2.18 10.29
CA ASP A 60 -2.39 -2.61 9.48
C ASP A 60 -3.34 -3.47 10.33
N MET A 61 -4.36 -2.82 10.87
CA MET A 61 -5.31 -3.49 11.75
C MET A 61 -6.35 -4.27 10.97
N LYS A 62 -6.43 -5.56 11.27
CA LYS A 62 -7.41 -6.51 10.71
C LYS A 62 -8.19 -7.18 11.82
N CYS A 63 -9.36 -7.70 11.46
CA CYS A 63 -10.20 -8.43 12.39
C CYS A 63 -10.76 -9.69 11.73
N ASN A 64 -10.82 -10.77 12.50
CA ASN A 64 -11.46 -12.01 12.10
C ASN A 64 -12.15 -12.67 13.29
N VAL A 65 -13.13 -13.54 13.03
CA VAL A 65 -13.79 -14.35 14.04
C VAL A 65 -13.41 -15.80 13.85
N ILE A 66 -13.05 -16.44 14.96
CA ILE A 66 -12.74 -17.87 15.02
C ILE A 66 -13.88 -18.53 15.76
N ARG A 67 -14.64 -19.38 15.06
CA ARG A 67 -15.72 -20.15 15.65
C ARG A 67 -15.19 -21.33 16.44
N GLY A 68 -15.73 -21.50 17.63
CA GLY A 68 -15.52 -22.66 18.48
C GLY A 68 -16.72 -23.60 18.47
N ASN A 69 -16.78 -24.50 19.43
CA ASN A 69 -17.88 -25.44 19.61
C ASN A 69 -19.02 -24.80 20.42
N LYS A 70 -20.27 -25.27 20.17
CA LYS A 70 -21.45 -24.92 20.98
C LYS A 70 -21.73 -23.40 21.05
N GLY A 71 -21.58 -22.68 19.93
CA GLY A 71 -21.84 -21.25 19.88
C GLY A 71 -20.74 -20.36 20.49
N SER A 72 -19.65 -20.92 20.99
CA SER A 72 -18.51 -20.12 21.41
C SER A 72 -17.76 -19.59 20.17
N ALA A 73 -17.29 -18.36 20.22
CA ALA A 73 -16.45 -17.74 19.22
C ALA A 73 -15.42 -16.83 19.89
N LYS A 74 -14.41 -16.45 19.14
CA LYS A 74 -13.44 -15.44 19.52
C LYS A 74 -13.27 -14.44 18.39
N ILE A 75 -13.36 -13.17 18.71
CA ILE A 75 -12.96 -12.11 17.79
C ILE A 75 -11.50 -11.80 18.01
N ARG A 76 -10.75 -11.70 16.94
CA ARG A 76 -9.31 -11.48 16.97
C ARG A 76 -8.97 -10.22 16.20
N PHE A 77 -8.28 -9.30 16.87
CA PHE A 77 -7.75 -8.06 16.32
C PHE A 77 -6.26 -8.24 16.06
N VAL A 78 -5.86 -8.21 14.79
CA VAL A 78 -4.50 -8.53 14.34
C VAL A 78 -3.86 -7.29 13.77
N ASN A 79 -2.63 -6.99 14.18
CA ASN A 79 -1.79 -6.03 13.48
C ASN A 79 -0.98 -6.77 12.40
N ALA A 80 -1.42 -6.70 11.15
CA ALA A 80 -0.73 -7.27 10.00
C ALA A 80 0.35 -6.34 9.41
N GLY A 81 0.52 -5.15 9.98
CA GLY A 81 1.50 -4.15 9.58
C GLY A 81 2.91 -4.44 10.09
N LYS A 82 3.80 -3.48 9.89
CA LYS A 82 5.21 -3.56 10.30
C LYS A 82 5.54 -2.68 11.51
N SER A 83 4.70 -1.69 11.82
CA SER A 83 4.83 -0.82 12.99
C SER A 83 3.83 -1.20 14.08
N ASP A 84 4.09 -0.76 15.30
CA ASP A 84 3.19 -0.94 16.44
C ASP A 84 1.88 -0.18 16.24
N ALA A 85 0.76 -0.83 16.55
CA ALA A 85 -0.52 -0.14 16.69
C ALA A 85 -0.71 0.28 18.15
N LEU A 86 -0.65 1.58 18.40
CA LEU A 86 -0.76 2.16 19.74
C LEU A 86 -2.18 2.67 20.00
N ASN A 87 -2.60 2.62 21.28
CA ASN A 87 -3.89 3.14 21.72
C ASN A 87 -5.06 2.66 20.83
N VAL A 88 -5.12 1.33 20.62
CA VAL A 88 -6.10 0.71 19.74
C VAL A 88 -7.47 0.75 20.38
N ARG A 89 -8.38 1.49 19.79
CA ARG A 89 -9.77 1.68 20.25
C ARG A 89 -10.71 1.01 19.28
N ILE A 90 -11.68 0.27 19.81
CA ILE A 90 -12.65 -0.48 19.02
C ILE A 90 -14.03 0.03 19.33
N LYS A 91 -14.79 0.34 18.30
CA LYS A 91 -16.19 0.74 18.39
C LYS A 91 -17.04 -0.21 17.56
N ILE A 92 -18.04 -0.82 18.19
CA ILE A 92 -19.03 -1.63 17.51
C ILE A 92 -20.03 -0.68 16.84
N LEU A 93 -20.21 -0.86 15.53
CA LEU A 93 -21.15 -0.08 14.71
C LEU A 93 -22.47 -0.83 14.45
N THR A 94 -22.45 -2.16 14.64
CA THR A 94 -23.66 -2.98 14.52
C THR A 94 -24.70 -2.51 15.52
N PRO A 95 -25.96 -2.29 15.09
CA PRO A 95 -27.02 -1.83 15.98
C PRO A 95 -27.25 -2.76 17.18
N GLU A 96 -27.54 -2.20 18.34
CA GLU A 96 -27.73 -2.93 19.60
C GLU A 96 -28.81 -4.05 19.51
N ASN A 97 -29.88 -3.82 18.75
CA ASN A 97 -30.90 -4.81 18.55
C ASN A 97 -30.38 -6.11 17.91
N LYS A 98 -29.39 -6.02 17.02
CA LYS A 98 -28.70 -7.17 16.42
C LYS A 98 -27.63 -7.75 17.34
N MET A 99 -27.02 -6.92 18.18
CA MET A 99 -26.02 -7.37 19.15
C MET A 99 -26.59 -8.17 20.32
N LYS A 100 -27.89 -8.12 20.58
CA LYS A 100 -28.56 -8.88 21.68
C LYS A 100 -28.33 -10.40 21.63
N SER A 101 -28.11 -10.94 20.45
CA SER A 101 -27.82 -12.38 20.25
C SER A 101 -26.34 -12.72 20.33
N ILE A 102 -25.49 -11.74 20.66
CA ILE A 102 -24.05 -11.92 20.84
C ILE A 102 -23.71 -11.48 22.26
N LEU A 103 -23.33 -12.43 23.08
CA LEU A 103 -22.79 -12.12 24.40
C LEU A 103 -21.31 -11.86 24.27
N HIS A 104 -20.84 -10.74 24.78
CA HIS A 104 -19.44 -10.31 24.76
C HIS A 104 -19.12 -9.59 26.07
N ASP A 105 -17.86 -9.48 26.41
CA ASP A 105 -17.41 -8.64 27.49
C ASP A 105 -17.72 -7.16 27.18
N ALA A 106 -17.93 -6.35 28.19
CA ALA A 106 -18.57 -5.04 28.07
C ALA A 106 -17.89 -4.09 27.06
N GLU A 107 -16.58 -4.11 26.96
CA GLU A 107 -15.83 -3.24 26.07
C GLU A 107 -14.60 -3.96 25.51
N TRP A 108 -14.36 -3.79 24.18
CA TRP A 108 -13.17 -4.27 23.52
C TRP A 108 -12.12 -3.14 23.49
N GLY A 109 -11.07 -3.31 24.27
CA GLY A 109 -10.03 -2.29 24.40
C GLY A 109 -10.36 -1.21 25.47
N PRO A 110 -9.70 -0.04 25.45
CA PRO A 110 -8.56 0.26 24.59
C PRO A 110 -7.32 -0.61 24.88
N TYR A 111 -6.66 -1.07 23.83
CA TYR A 111 -5.39 -1.79 23.99
C TYR A 111 -4.24 -0.80 23.87
N LYS A 112 -3.33 -0.82 24.84
CA LYS A 112 -2.18 0.08 24.86
C LYS A 112 -1.30 -0.10 23.62
N VAL A 113 -1.06 -1.35 23.22
CA VAL A 113 -0.26 -1.69 22.04
C VAL A 113 -0.65 -3.07 21.50
N ILE A 114 -0.64 -3.18 20.16
CA ILE A 114 -0.63 -4.46 19.44
C ILE A 114 0.58 -4.41 18.50
N ASN A 115 1.63 -5.17 18.85
CA ASN A 115 2.86 -5.19 18.07
C ASN A 115 2.65 -5.85 16.71
N PRO A 116 3.56 -5.65 15.74
CA PRO A 116 3.52 -6.26 14.42
C PRO A 116 3.36 -7.78 14.49
N GLN A 117 2.47 -8.32 13.66
CA GLN A 117 2.17 -9.76 13.55
C GLN A 117 1.58 -10.38 14.83
N LEU A 118 1.24 -9.58 15.83
CA LEU A 118 0.55 -10.04 17.04
C LEU A 118 -0.95 -9.68 16.99
N TYR A 119 -1.69 -10.26 17.95
CA TYR A 119 -3.12 -10.09 18.05
C TYR A 119 -3.62 -9.99 19.49
N ARG A 120 -4.86 -9.50 19.63
CA ARG A 120 -5.67 -9.58 20.85
C ARG A 120 -6.94 -10.35 20.54
N GLU A 121 -7.38 -11.16 21.48
CA GLU A 121 -8.61 -11.95 21.37
C GLU A 121 -9.61 -11.58 22.44
N GLU A 122 -10.87 -11.45 22.03
CA GLU A 122 -12.01 -11.31 22.93
C GLU A 122 -13.00 -12.46 22.73
N LYS A 123 -13.64 -12.87 23.80
CA LYS A 123 -14.58 -13.98 23.77
C LYS A 123 -15.94 -13.51 23.31
N LEU A 124 -16.59 -14.33 22.49
CA LEU A 124 -17.98 -14.15 22.04
C LEU A 124 -18.76 -15.42 22.34
N ALA A 125 -20.04 -15.27 22.69
CA ALA A 125 -21.00 -16.35 22.67
C ALA A 125 -22.13 -16.00 21.71
N LEU A 126 -22.30 -16.82 20.67
CA LEU A 126 -23.28 -16.64 19.62
C LEU A 126 -24.58 -17.38 20.02
N CYS A 127 -25.63 -16.63 20.28
CA CYS A 127 -26.96 -17.16 20.59
C CYS A 127 -27.78 -17.31 19.30
N VAL A 128 -28.85 -18.04 19.35
CA VAL A 128 -29.76 -18.23 18.20
C VAL A 128 -30.22 -16.88 17.65
N GLY A 129 -30.10 -16.70 16.32
CA GLY A 129 -30.52 -15.47 15.66
C GLY A 129 -29.43 -14.38 15.63
N TYR A 130 -28.14 -14.74 15.85
CA TYR A 130 -27.05 -13.78 15.66
C TYR A 130 -26.96 -13.31 14.19
N PRO A 131 -26.46 -12.09 13.93
CA PRO A 131 -26.30 -11.55 12.59
C PRO A 131 -25.15 -12.25 11.85
N ASP A 132 -25.20 -12.21 10.52
CA ASP A 132 -24.14 -12.81 9.69
C ASP A 132 -22.79 -12.08 9.82
N THR A 133 -22.84 -10.79 10.17
CA THR A 133 -21.65 -9.93 10.28
C THR A 133 -21.73 -8.99 11.48
N ILE A 134 -20.57 -8.63 12.02
CA ILE A 134 -20.41 -7.51 12.95
C ILE A 134 -19.65 -6.40 12.24
N ASP A 135 -20.19 -5.20 12.26
CA ASP A 135 -19.54 -3.99 11.76
C ASP A 135 -18.82 -3.29 12.91
N ILE A 136 -17.53 -3.06 12.71
CA ILE A 136 -16.67 -2.44 13.72
C ILE A 136 -15.83 -1.33 13.08
N GLN A 137 -15.49 -0.36 13.91
CA GLN A 137 -14.50 0.66 13.62
C GLN A 137 -13.31 0.44 14.56
N ILE A 138 -12.11 0.36 14.01
CA ILE A 138 -10.86 0.29 14.75
C ILE A 138 -10.09 1.57 14.51
N THR A 139 -9.66 2.24 15.57
CA THR A 139 -8.85 3.46 15.52
C THR A 139 -7.57 3.25 16.31
N TRP A 140 -6.42 3.65 15.76
CA TRP A 140 -5.12 3.50 16.40
C TRP A 140 -4.17 4.61 15.99
N ASN A 141 -3.04 4.72 16.69
CA ASN A 141 -1.91 5.55 16.32
C ASN A 141 -0.77 4.64 15.88
N ASP A 142 0.02 5.07 14.91
CA ASP A 142 1.25 4.42 14.50
C ASP A 142 2.34 5.48 14.18
N GLU A 143 3.53 5.06 13.80
CA GLU A 143 4.62 5.98 13.45
C GLU A 143 4.33 6.83 12.19
N TYR A 144 3.38 6.40 11.38
CA TYR A 144 3.00 7.12 10.16
C TYR A 144 1.98 8.21 10.44
N GLN A 145 0.97 7.95 11.29
CA GLN A 145 -0.14 8.87 11.52
C GLN A 145 -0.89 8.55 12.82
N ASP A 146 -1.36 9.59 13.50
CA ASP A 146 -2.31 9.47 14.61
C ASP A 146 -3.74 9.26 14.10
N ASP A 147 -4.55 8.63 14.95
CA ASP A 147 -5.98 8.38 14.74
C ASP A 147 -6.35 7.74 13.38
N ARG A 148 -5.48 6.84 12.89
CA ARG A 148 -5.82 6.03 11.74
C ARG A 148 -7.02 5.17 12.04
N THR A 149 -7.90 5.06 11.07
CA THR A 149 -9.18 4.38 11.24
C THR A 149 -9.46 3.43 10.11
N VAL A 150 -9.98 2.25 10.44
CA VAL A 150 -10.50 1.28 9.48
C VAL A 150 -11.91 0.85 9.88
N PHE A 151 -12.76 0.67 8.89
CA PHE A 151 -14.11 0.12 9.05
C PHE A 151 -14.12 -1.30 8.49
N LEU A 152 -14.55 -2.26 9.28
CA LEU A 152 -14.54 -3.68 8.93
C LEU A 152 -15.92 -4.29 9.17
N SER A 153 -16.38 -5.05 8.18
CA SER A 153 -17.55 -5.94 8.33
C SER A 153 -17.03 -7.36 8.49
N VAL A 154 -17.14 -7.91 9.68
CA VAL A 154 -16.51 -9.17 10.07
C VAL A 154 -17.58 -10.27 10.08
N PRO A 155 -17.43 -11.34 9.28
CA PRO A 155 -18.37 -12.46 9.29
C PRO A 155 -18.28 -13.26 10.60
N LEU A 156 -19.46 -13.66 11.08
CA LEU A 156 -19.65 -14.45 12.31
C LEU A 156 -19.83 -15.92 12.02
#